data_b56cae63b1d5e7d903bde89038bb2e15
#
_entry.id   b56cae63b1d5e7d903bde89038bb2e15
#
_cell.length_a   1.000
_cell.length_b   1.000
_cell.length_c   1.000
_cell.angle_alpha   90.00
_cell.angle_beta   90.00
_cell.angle_gamma   90.00
#
_symmetry.space_group_name_H-M   'P 1'
#
loop_
_entity.id
_entity.type
_entity.pdbx_description
1 polymer ?
#
loop_
_entity_poly.entity_id
_entity_poly.type
_entity_poly.pdbx_seq_one_letter_code
_entity_poly.pdbx_strand_id
1 'polypeptide(L)'
;ALWAAPTAFIAVLFFWPLTSIAAASLSPGWLEALARPEFQGAIWFTIWQALVSTLLCMAIGLPIAFVLYRRKFFGSKLLRTILVIPFVLPAIVVAIALTDFRQLLAGSTILVILIAHVFLNIALVVRVVGPAWASIDHETDEAAELDGANGIKKFFFVTTAQLRPALVSSAALVFLFCATSFATVLSLGEGQVNSIETAIYFALTQRLDLQTAAALALAQTLITVAAF
;
A
#
# COMPACT_ATOMS: atom_id res chain seq x y z
N ALA A 1 -32.66 11.13 -16.78
CA ALA A 1 -32.09 10.84 -18.11
C ALA A 1 -30.61 11.25 -18.25
N LEU A 2 -30.17 12.39 -17.68
CA LEU A 2 -28.77 12.90 -17.82
C LEU A 2 -27.71 12.01 -17.16
N TRP A 3 -28.06 11.23 -16.12
CA TRP A 3 -27.10 10.35 -15.42
C TRP A 3 -27.02 8.93 -16.01
N ALA A 4 -27.98 8.55 -16.87
CA ALA A 4 -28.02 7.18 -17.40
C ALA A 4 -26.84 6.87 -18.31
N ALA A 5 -26.42 7.80 -19.18
CA ALA A 5 -25.31 7.58 -20.10
C ALA A 5 -23.95 7.47 -19.37
N PRO A 6 -23.57 8.38 -18.44
CA PRO A 6 -22.32 8.21 -17.67
C PRO A 6 -22.33 6.98 -16.78
N THR A 7 -23.45 6.65 -16.13
CA THR A 7 -23.54 5.43 -15.31
C THR A 7 -23.44 4.16 -16.14
N ALA A 8 -24.08 4.09 -17.29
CA ALA A 8 -23.97 2.97 -18.21
C ALA A 8 -22.55 2.82 -18.76
N PHE A 9 -21.90 3.92 -19.09
CA PHE A 9 -20.52 3.94 -19.56
C PHE A 9 -19.55 3.39 -18.49
N ILE A 10 -19.64 3.89 -17.26
CA ILE A 10 -18.85 3.40 -16.13
C ILE A 10 -19.15 1.93 -15.86
N ALA A 11 -20.44 1.54 -15.84
CA ALA A 11 -20.84 0.17 -15.63
C ALA A 11 -20.25 -0.78 -16.68
N VAL A 12 -20.30 -0.43 -17.95
CA VAL A 12 -19.73 -1.24 -19.02
C VAL A 12 -18.22 -1.31 -18.91
N LEU A 13 -17.53 -0.18 -18.73
CA LEU A 13 -16.05 -0.16 -18.65
C LEU A 13 -15.52 -0.85 -17.40
N PHE A 14 -16.27 -0.90 -16.32
CA PHE A 14 -15.85 -1.54 -15.09
C PHE A 14 -16.26 -3.03 -15.04
N PHE A 15 -17.54 -3.34 -15.31
CA PHE A 15 -18.04 -4.70 -15.17
C PHE A 15 -17.67 -5.62 -16.33
N TRP A 16 -17.57 -5.10 -17.56
CA TRP A 16 -17.18 -5.93 -18.70
C TRP A 16 -15.79 -6.57 -18.55
N PRO A 17 -14.70 -5.83 -18.22
CA PRO A 17 -13.40 -6.43 -17.97
C PRO A 17 -13.41 -7.39 -16.78
N LEU A 18 -14.10 -7.03 -15.67
CA LEU A 18 -14.20 -7.91 -14.51
C LEU A 18 -14.90 -9.23 -14.80
N THR A 19 -16.03 -9.18 -15.51
CA THR A 19 -16.74 -10.40 -15.90
C THR A 19 -15.93 -11.25 -16.88
N SER A 20 -15.17 -10.62 -17.77
CA SER A 20 -14.29 -11.32 -18.70
C SER A 20 -13.14 -12.03 -17.98
N ILE A 21 -12.52 -11.35 -17.00
CA ILE A 21 -11.49 -11.95 -16.15
C ILE A 21 -12.08 -13.07 -15.30
N ALA A 22 -13.24 -12.86 -14.68
CA ALA A 22 -13.93 -13.88 -13.89
C ALA A 22 -14.31 -15.10 -14.74
N ALA A 23 -14.81 -14.91 -15.94
CA ALA A 23 -15.14 -16.00 -16.86
C ALA A 23 -13.89 -16.78 -17.30
N ALA A 24 -12.79 -16.09 -17.59
CA ALA A 24 -11.52 -16.72 -17.93
C ALA A 24 -10.89 -17.46 -16.74
N SER A 25 -11.00 -16.92 -15.54
CA SER A 25 -10.45 -17.51 -14.31
C SER A 25 -11.23 -18.73 -13.81
N LEU A 26 -12.56 -18.80 -14.07
CA LEU A 26 -13.41 -19.93 -13.66
C LEU A 26 -13.39 -21.12 -14.63
N SER A 27 -12.50 -21.10 -15.64
CA SER A 27 -12.29 -22.25 -16.53
C SER A 27 -11.73 -23.46 -15.76
N PRO A 28 -11.99 -24.71 -16.20
CA PRO A 28 -11.48 -25.90 -15.51
C PRO A 28 -9.96 -25.83 -15.29
N GLY A 29 -9.51 -26.06 -14.04
CA GLY A 29 -8.07 -26.04 -13.69
C GLY A 29 -7.56 -24.75 -13.03
N TRP A 30 -8.36 -23.73 -12.84
CA TRP A 30 -7.91 -22.48 -12.17
C TRP A 30 -7.45 -22.68 -10.73
N LEU A 31 -8.11 -23.60 -9.98
CA LEU A 31 -7.68 -23.96 -8.62
C LEU A 31 -6.34 -24.70 -8.63
N GLU A 32 -6.12 -25.58 -9.61
CA GLU A 32 -4.85 -26.27 -9.79
C GLU A 32 -3.74 -25.29 -10.15
N ALA A 33 -4.03 -24.26 -10.96
CA ALA A 33 -3.08 -23.19 -11.26
C ALA A 33 -2.67 -22.45 -9.97
N LEU A 34 -3.62 -22.03 -9.13
CA LEU A 34 -3.32 -21.36 -7.87
C LEU A 34 -2.64 -22.25 -6.83
N ALA A 35 -2.83 -23.56 -6.91
CA ALA A 35 -2.20 -24.54 -6.03
C ALA A 35 -0.71 -24.79 -6.37
N ARG A 36 -0.21 -24.33 -7.51
CA ARG A 36 1.21 -24.46 -7.86
C ARG A 36 2.10 -23.72 -6.86
N PRO A 37 3.19 -24.33 -6.36
CA PRO A 37 4.05 -23.73 -5.33
C PRO A 37 4.59 -22.34 -5.71
N GLU A 38 4.89 -22.12 -7.00
CA GLU A 38 5.38 -20.83 -7.50
C GLU A 38 4.37 -19.69 -7.32
N PHE A 39 3.06 -19.97 -7.47
CA PHE A 39 2.01 -18.95 -7.30
C PHE A 39 1.61 -18.76 -5.85
N GLN A 40 1.65 -19.82 -5.05
CA GLN A 40 1.51 -19.72 -3.61
C GLN A 40 2.62 -18.84 -3.01
N GLY A 41 3.86 -19.00 -3.49
CA GLY A 41 4.98 -18.15 -3.13
C GLY A 41 4.75 -16.68 -3.48
N ALA A 42 4.21 -16.41 -4.68
CA ALA A 42 3.90 -15.05 -5.11
C ALA A 42 2.75 -14.42 -4.30
N ILE A 43 1.70 -15.18 -4.01
CA ILE A 43 0.58 -14.74 -3.15
C ILE A 43 1.09 -14.42 -1.74
N TRP A 44 1.84 -15.34 -1.15
CA TRP A 44 2.42 -15.15 0.17
C TRP A 44 3.34 -13.93 0.24
N PHE A 45 4.24 -13.81 -0.75
CA PHE A 45 5.15 -12.67 -0.83
C PHE A 45 4.39 -11.35 -0.93
N THR A 46 3.35 -11.27 -1.78
CA THR A 46 2.55 -10.05 -1.94
C THR A 46 1.91 -9.62 -0.63
N ILE A 47 1.25 -10.54 0.09
CA ILE A 47 0.57 -10.24 1.36
C ILE A 47 1.59 -9.83 2.42
N TRP A 48 2.62 -10.66 2.60
CA TRP A 48 3.62 -10.46 3.64
C TRP A 48 4.39 -9.13 3.46
N GLN A 49 4.90 -8.87 2.26
CA GLN A 49 5.66 -7.66 2.01
C GLN A 49 4.79 -6.40 2.11
N ALA A 50 3.53 -6.46 1.66
CA ALA A 50 2.60 -5.34 1.79
C ALA A 50 2.27 -5.05 3.25
N LEU A 51 2.03 -6.07 4.08
CA LEU A 51 1.80 -5.91 5.52
C LEU A 51 3.02 -5.31 6.22
N VAL A 52 4.23 -5.84 5.97
CA VAL A 52 5.46 -5.33 6.59
C VAL A 52 5.73 -3.89 6.15
N SER A 53 5.58 -3.60 4.84
CA SER A 53 5.73 -2.23 4.32
C SER A 53 4.73 -1.27 4.96
N THR A 54 3.47 -1.70 5.13
CA THR A 54 2.44 -0.89 5.79
C THR A 54 2.80 -0.60 7.24
N LEU A 55 3.22 -1.61 7.99
CA LEU A 55 3.66 -1.44 9.39
C LEU A 55 4.85 -0.49 9.50
N LEU A 56 5.83 -0.61 8.61
CA LEU A 56 6.98 0.30 8.56
C LEU A 56 6.56 1.73 8.21
N CYS A 57 5.69 1.90 7.21
CA CYS A 57 5.14 3.22 6.86
C CYS A 57 4.38 3.86 8.03
N MET A 58 3.57 3.07 8.74
CA MET A 58 2.85 3.55 9.93
C MET A 58 3.82 3.89 11.06
N ALA A 59 4.77 3.01 11.37
CA ALA A 59 5.74 3.21 12.44
C ALA A 59 6.60 4.47 12.26
N ILE A 60 6.99 4.79 11.02
CA ILE A 60 7.81 5.96 10.70
C ILE A 60 6.92 7.19 10.42
N GLY A 61 5.79 7.00 9.73
CA GLY A 61 4.89 8.08 9.31
C GLY A 61 4.14 8.74 10.46
N LEU A 62 3.75 7.97 11.49
CA LEU A 62 3.04 8.52 12.65
C LEU A 62 3.87 9.53 13.45
N PRO A 63 5.13 9.25 13.85
CA PRO A 63 5.97 10.26 14.49
C PRO A 63 6.18 11.51 13.62
N ILE A 64 6.37 11.32 12.31
CA ILE A 64 6.52 12.44 11.37
C ILE A 64 5.22 13.26 11.30
N ALA A 65 4.06 12.61 11.20
CA ALA A 65 2.76 13.28 11.24
C ALA A 65 2.56 14.09 12.53
N PHE A 66 2.90 13.49 13.68
CA PHE A 66 2.85 14.19 14.97
C PHE A 66 3.72 15.45 14.96
N VAL A 67 4.99 15.33 14.62
CA VAL A 67 5.92 16.48 14.61
C VAL A 67 5.45 17.56 13.63
N LEU A 68 5.05 17.19 12.43
CA LEU A 68 4.67 18.15 11.40
C LEU A 68 3.33 18.84 11.66
N TYR A 69 2.40 18.23 12.37
CA TYR A 69 1.05 18.77 12.52
C TYR A 69 0.71 19.23 13.96
N ARG A 70 1.35 18.66 14.99
CA ARG A 70 1.13 19.06 16.38
C ARG A 70 2.20 20.02 16.91
N ARG A 71 3.39 20.06 16.28
CA ARG A 71 4.46 20.98 16.68
C ARG A 71 4.53 22.16 15.71
N LYS A 72 4.57 23.38 16.28
CA LYS A 72 4.77 24.63 15.51
C LYS A 72 6.27 24.92 15.41
N PHE A 73 6.83 24.81 14.23
CA PHE A 73 8.23 25.19 13.96
C PHE A 73 8.38 25.77 12.56
N PHE A 74 9.42 26.59 12.38
CA PHE A 74 9.75 27.17 11.09
C PHE A 74 10.06 26.07 10.06
N GLY A 75 9.47 26.18 8.87
CA GLY A 75 9.68 25.20 7.78
C GLY A 75 8.73 24.00 7.78
N SER A 76 7.84 23.83 8.78
CA SER A 76 6.91 22.70 8.82
C SER A 76 6.03 22.57 7.56
N LYS A 77 5.59 23.68 6.97
CA LYS A 77 4.82 23.70 5.71
C LYS A 77 5.66 23.22 4.53
N LEU A 78 6.92 23.66 4.45
CA LEU A 78 7.85 23.25 3.39
C LEU A 78 8.13 21.74 3.47
N LEU A 79 8.40 21.22 4.68
CA LEU A 79 8.63 19.79 4.89
C LEU A 79 7.42 18.93 4.49
N ARG A 80 6.20 19.38 4.80
CA ARG A 80 4.97 18.71 4.34
C ARG A 80 4.87 18.65 2.82
N THR A 81 5.32 19.68 2.11
CA THR A 81 5.33 19.72 0.64
C THR A 81 6.41 18.80 0.08
N ILE A 82 7.62 18.85 0.61
CA ILE A 82 8.75 18.01 0.18
C ILE A 82 8.44 16.53 0.37
N LEU A 83 7.77 16.18 1.47
CA LEU A 83 7.44 14.79 1.78
C LEU A 83 6.53 14.12 0.72
N VAL A 84 5.82 14.93 -0.08
CA VAL A 84 4.95 14.42 -1.15
C VAL A 84 5.73 14.07 -2.41
N ILE A 85 6.91 14.64 -2.60
CA ILE A 85 7.70 14.44 -3.83
C ILE A 85 7.93 12.96 -4.14
N PRO A 86 8.38 12.12 -3.20
CA PRO A 86 8.55 10.69 -3.46
C PRO A 86 7.30 9.98 -3.96
N PHE A 87 6.14 10.33 -3.44
CA PHE A 87 4.86 9.73 -3.83
C PHE A 87 4.45 10.04 -5.29
N VAL A 88 4.90 11.19 -5.80
CA VAL A 88 4.59 11.61 -7.18
C VAL A 88 5.61 11.05 -8.19
N LEU A 89 6.79 10.63 -7.73
CA LEU A 89 7.80 10.06 -8.60
C LEU A 89 7.34 8.72 -9.20
N PRO A 90 7.64 8.46 -10.49
CA PRO A 90 7.38 7.13 -11.05
C PRO A 90 8.13 6.05 -10.27
N ALA A 91 7.41 5.02 -9.80
CA ALA A 91 7.98 3.97 -8.96
C ALA A 91 9.20 3.28 -9.59
N ILE A 92 9.21 3.14 -10.92
CA ILE A 92 10.34 2.56 -11.66
C ILE A 92 11.62 3.41 -11.54
N VAL A 93 11.49 4.73 -11.54
CA VAL A 93 12.65 5.65 -11.39
C VAL A 93 13.25 5.51 -9.99
N VAL A 94 12.39 5.43 -8.98
CA VAL A 94 12.82 5.21 -7.60
C VAL A 94 13.48 3.84 -7.45
N ALA A 95 12.91 2.80 -8.06
CA ALA A 95 13.47 1.46 -8.03
C ALA A 95 14.88 1.43 -8.64
N ILE A 96 15.06 2.02 -9.82
CA ILE A 96 16.38 2.10 -10.48
C ILE A 96 17.38 2.86 -9.59
N ALA A 97 17.00 4.00 -9.02
CA ALA A 97 17.86 4.78 -8.12
C ALA A 97 18.27 4.02 -6.85
N LEU A 98 17.42 3.08 -6.38
CA LEU A 98 17.69 2.27 -5.20
C LEU A 98 18.48 0.98 -5.50
N THR A 99 18.72 0.66 -6.76
CA THR A 99 19.49 -0.56 -7.12
C THR A 99 20.89 -0.53 -6.51
N ASP A 100 21.56 0.62 -6.52
CA ASP A 100 22.91 0.77 -5.95
C ASP A 100 22.92 0.62 -4.42
N PHE A 101 21.81 0.95 -3.74
CA PHE A 101 21.67 0.77 -2.30
C PHE A 101 21.67 -0.70 -1.87
N ARG A 102 21.38 -1.62 -2.78
CA ARG A 102 21.39 -3.06 -2.48
C ARG A 102 22.75 -3.55 -2.00
N GLN A 103 23.85 -3.01 -2.54
CA GLN A 103 25.19 -3.35 -2.09
C GLN A 103 25.43 -2.95 -0.63
N LEU A 104 24.91 -1.80 -0.21
CA LEU A 104 25.00 -1.31 1.16
C LEU A 104 24.15 -2.14 2.14
N LEU A 105 23.13 -2.85 1.66
CA LEU A 105 22.22 -3.69 2.43
C LEU A 105 22.55 -5.19 2.36
N ALA A 106 23.83 -5.51 2.25
CA ALA A 106 24.34 -6.88 2.15
C ALA A 106 23.67 -7.71 1.02
N GLY A 107 23.26 -7.06 -0.07
CA GLY A 107 22.64 -7.70 -1.22
C GLY A 107 21.18 -8.09 -1.04
N SER A 108 20.53 -7.69 0.06
CA SER A 108 19.15 -8.09 0.36
C SER A 108 18.14 -7.39 -0.54
N THR A 109 17.61 -8.11 -1.51
CA THR A 109 16.52 -7.70 -2.41
C THR A 109 15.27 -7.27 -1.63
N ILE A 110 14.89 -8.01 -0.60
CA ILE A 110 13.70 -7.74 0.22
C ILE A 110 13.82 -6.40 0.95
N LEU A 111 14.97 -6.12 1.58
CA LEU A 111 15.17 -4.87 2.30
C LEU A 111 15.08 -3.65 1.38
N VAL A 112 15.62 -3.74 0.16
CA VAL A 112 15.54 -2.64 -0.80
C VAL A 112 14.10 -2.40 -1.25
N ILE A 113 13.31 -3.47 -1.49
CA ILE A 113 11.88 -3.35 -1.82
C ILE A 113 11.11 -2.68 -0.67
N LEU A 114 11.34 -3.10 0.58
CA LEU A 114 10.69 -2.49 1.75
C LEU A 114 11.05 -1.01 1.90
N ILE A 115 12.32 -0.64 1.69
CA ILE A 115 12.77 0.76 1.72
C ILE A 115 12.09 1.55 0.61
N ALA A 116 12.02 1.02 -0.61
CA ALA A 116 11.33 1.66 -1.72
C ALA A 116 9.84 1.91 -1.40
N HIS A 117 9.16 0.93 -0.81
CA HIS A 117 7.77 1.08 -0.40
C HIS A 117 7.59 2.14 0.68
N VAL A 118 8.44 2.17 1.69
CA VAL A 118 8.39 3.21 2.73
C VAL A 118 8.63 4.58 2.13
N PHE A 119 9.65 4.72 1.29
CA PHE A 119 10.01 5.98 0.64
C PHE A 119 8.85 6.52 -0.20
N LEU A 120 8.21 5.67 -1.00
CA LEU A 120 7.09 6.05 -1.85
C LEU A 120 5.79 6.35 -1.07
N ASN A 121 5.51 5.61 0.01
CA ASN A 121 4.18 5.62 0.62
C ASN A 121 4.09 6.34 1.98
N ILE A 122 5.22 6.72 2.60
CA ILE A 122 5.21 7.40 3.91
C ILE A 122 4.40 8.70 3.89
N ALA A 123 4.40 9.41 2.76
CA ALA A 123 3.64 10.64 2.56
C ALA A 123 2.12 10.43 2.73
N LEU A 124 1.59 9.26 2.36
CA LEU A 124 0.16 8.93 2.53
C LEU A 124 -0.22 8.93 4.01
N VAL A 125 0.57 8.25 4.85
CA VAL A 125 0.32 8.22 6.31
C VAL A 125 0.31 9.64 6.86
N VAL A 126 1.33 10.43 6.53
CA VAL A 126 1.47 11.79 7.05
C VAL A 126 0.33 12.70 6.58
N ARG A 127 -0.12 12.57 5.33
CA ARG A 127 -1.19 13.41 4.77
C ARG A 127 -2.58 13.02 5.22
N VAL A 128 -2.82 11.76 5.56
CA VAL A 128 -4.11 11.29 6.05
C VAL A 128 -4.22 11.49 7.56
N VAL A 129 -3.21 11.05 8.29
CA VAL A 129 -3.24 11.10 9.77
C VAL A 129 -2.94 12.51 10.31
N GLY A 130 -2.04 13.27 9.66
CA GLY A 130 -1.60 14.56 10.15
C GLY A 130 -2.74 15.58 10.36
N PRO A 131 -3.59 15.86 9.34
CA PRO A 131 -4.74 16.75 9.50
C PRO A 131 -5.74 16.25 10.55
N ALA A 132 -6.01 14.94 10.58
CA ALA A 132 -6.87 14.33 11.60
C ALA A 132 -6.29 14.53 13.00
N TRP A 133 -4.97 14.43 13.16
CA TRP A 133 -4.30 14.70 14.42
C TRP A 133 -4.38 16.19 14.81
N ALA A 134 -4.25 17.09 13.83
CA ALA A 134 -4.36 18.52 14.07
C ALA A 134 -5.78 18.95 14.48
N SER A 135 -6.81 18.19 14.12
CA SER A 135 -8.20 18.48 14.46
C SER A 135 -8.64 17.98 15.85
N ILE A 136 -7.79 17.24 16.56
CA ILE A 136 -8.05 16.83 17.95
C ILE A 136 -7.96 18.07 18.84
N ASP A 137 -9.05 18.37 19.56
CA ASP A 137 -9.13 19.51 20.46
C ASP A 137 -8.18 19.36 21.66
N HIS A 138 -7.58 20.49 22.04
CA HIS A 138 -6.73 20.56 23.23
C HIS A 138 -7.49 20.24 24.52
N GLU A 139 -8.78 20.59 24.59
CA GLU A 139 -9.64 20.28 25.74
C GLU A 139 -9.71 18.77 26.03
N THR A 140 -9.73 17.94 24.98
CA THR A 140 -9.68 16.48 25.12
C THR A 140 -8.34 16.00 25.70
N ASP A 141 -7.25 16.63 25.27
CA ASP A 141 -5.91 16.33 25.79
C ASP A 141 -5.78 16.72 27.26
N GLU A 142 -6.32 17.88 27.65
CA GLU A 142 -6.33 18.40 29.03
C GLU A 142 -7.23 17.56 29.95
N ALA A 143 -8.43 17.18 29.47
CA ALA A 143 -9.33 16.31 30.23
C ALA A 143 -8.69 14.95 30.55
N ALA A 144 -8.01 14.35 29.56
CA ALA A 144 -7.30 13.10 29.77
C ALA A 144 -6.14 13.23 30.79
N GLU A 145 -5.46 14.38 30.81
CA GLU A 145 -4.40 14.64 31.79
C GLU A 145 -4.98 14.84 33.22
N LEU A 146 -6.14 15.50 33.35
CA LEU A 146 -6.84 15.63 34.61
C LEU A 146 -7.30 14.27 35.18
N ASP A 147 -7.67 13.33 34.28
CA ASP A 147 -8.01 11.94 34.63
C ASP A 147 -6.76 11.07 34.92
N GLY A 148 -5.57 11.66 34.95
CA GLY A 148 -4.31 10.99 35.30
C GLY A 148 -3.71 10.16 34.14
N ALA A 149 -4.13 10.37 32.91
CA ALA A 149 -3.48 9.75 31.75
C ALA A 149 -2.13 10.41 31.46
N ASN A 150 -1.03 9.66 31.64
CA ASN A 150 0.29 10.11 31.18
C ASN A 150 0.39 10.06 29.65
N GLY A 151 1.47 10.62 29.07
CA GLY A 151 1.64 10.74 27.62
C GLY A 151 1.45 9.42 26.83
N ILE A 152 1.90 8.29 27.36
CA ILE A 152 1.75 6.97 26.73
C ILE A 152 0.30 6.49 26.81
N LYS A 153 -0.31 6.54 27.99
CA LYS A 153 -1.73 6.17 28.16
C LYS A 153 -2.64 7.06 27.33
N LYS A 154 -2.42 8.38 27.35
CA LYS A 154 -3.15 9.32 26.51
C LYS A 154 -3.03 8.97 25.02
N PHE A 155 -1.83 8.66 24.54
CA PHE A 155 -1.63 8.26 23.14
C PHE A 155 -2.46 7.01 22.79
N PHE A 156 -2.33 5.92 23.55
CA PHE A 156 -2.99 4.66 23.20
C PHE A 156 -4.50 4.65 23.43
N PHE A 157 -5.02 5.31 24.45
CA PHE A 157 -6.44 5.21 24.80
C PHE A 157 -7.27 6.40 24.31
N VAL A 158 -6.68 7.57 24.15
CA VAL A 158 -7.41 8.79 23.73
C VAL A 158 -7.07 9.14 22.29
N THR A 159 -5.79 9.38 22.00
CA THR A 159 -5.37 9.86 20.68
C THR A 159 -5.61 8.82 19.57
N THR A 160 -5.22 7.57 19.80
CA THR A 160 -5.44 6.52 18.78
C THR A 160 -6.91 6.20 18.57
N ALA A 161 -7.76 6.31 19.59
CA ALA A 161 -9.19 6.13 19.47
C ALA A 161 -9.81 7.16 18.52
N GLN A 162 -9.42 8.43 18.66
CA GLN A 162 -9.88 9.51 17.78
C GLN A 162 -9.28 9.44 16.38
N LEU A 163 -8.03 8.98 16.25
CA LEU A 163 -7.35 8.80 14.98
C LEU A 163 -7.72 7.51 14.26
N ARG A 164 -8.47 6.60 14.89
CA ARG A 164 -8.76 5.27 14.34
C ARG A 164 -9.23 5.30 12.88
N PRO A 165 -10.18 6.15 12.45
CA PRO A 165 -10.59 6.20 11.04
C PRO A 165 -9.45 6.58 10.11
N ALA A 166 -8.62 7.56 10.48
CA ALA A 166 -7.47 8.00 9.69
C ALA A 166 -6.35 6.95 9.67
N LEU A 167 -6.11 6.25 10.80
CA LEU A 167 -5.14 5.17 10.89
C LEU A 167 -5.53 4.00 9.99
N VAL A 168 -6.79 3.54 10.07
CA VAL A 168 -7.30 2.44 9.25
C VAL A 168 -7.27 2.81 7.77
N SER A 169 -7.77 4.00 7.40
CA SER A 169 -7.77 4.45 6.01
C SER A 169 -6.36 4.58 5.43
N SER A 170 -5.42 5.16 6.20
CA SER A 170 -4.04 5.28 5.73
C SER A 170 -3.35 3.93 5.60
N ALA A 171 -3.57 3.02 6.55
CA ALA A 171 -3.02 1.67 6.50
C ALA A 171 -3.57 0.87 5.31
N ALA A 172 -4.89 0.92 5.05
CA ALA A 172 -5.51 0.27 3.90
C ALA A 172 -4.97 0.80 2.57
N LEU A 173 -4.83 2.13 2.44
CA LEU A 173 -4.25 2.75 1.24
C LEU A 173 -2.79 2.34 1.03
N VAL A 174 -1.96 2.38 2.07
CA VAL A 174 -0.55 1.97 1.98
C VAL A 174 -0.46 0.48 1.63
N PHE A 175 -1.27 -0.37 2.26
CA PHE A 175 -1.33 -1.79 1.92
C PHE A 175 -1.68 -2.00 0.45
N LEU A 176 -2.71 -1.32 -0.04
CA LEU A 176 -3.10 -1.38 -1.45
C LEU A 176 -1.93 -1.04 -2.38
N PHE A 177 -1.28 0.12 -2.16
CA PHE A 177 -0.16 0.54 -3.01
C PHE A 177 1.06 -0.38 -2.93
N CYS A 178 1.31 -0.99 -1.76
CA CYS A 178 2.39 -1.96 -1.62
C CYS A 178 2.02 -3.33 -2.22
N ALA A 179 0.77 -3.77 -2.10
CA ALA A 179 0.29 -5.03 -2.67
C ALA A 179 0.23 -4.98 -4.20
N THR A 180 0.01 -3.77 -4.78
CA THR A 180 -0.06 -3.53 -6.23
C THR A 180 1.20 -2.84 -6.78
N SER A 181 2.38 -3.13 -6.22
CA SER A 181 3.63 -2.45 -6.56
C SER A 181 4.42 -3.17 -7.67
N PHE A 182 3.80 -3.40 -8.82
CA PHE A 182 4.39 -4.10 -9.96
C PHE A 182 5.80 -3.60 -10.33
N ALA A 183 5.93 -2.29 -10.60
CA ALA A 183 7.17 -1.71 -11.11
C ALA A 183 8.34 -1.84 -10.11
N THR A 184 8.06 -1.67 -8.82
CA THR A 184 9.07 -1.79 -7.76
C THR A 184 9.58 -3.22 -7.64
N VAL A 185 8.67 -4.20 -7.57
CA VAL A 185 9.04 -5.62 -7.43
C VAL A 185 9.68 -6.16 -8.71
N LEU A 186 9.20 -5.77 -9.89
CA LEU A 186 9.80 -6.18 -11.15
C LEU A 186 11.25 -5.69 -11.28
N SER A 187 11.49 -4.40 -10.96
CA SER A 187 12.81 -3.78 -11.14
C SER A 187 13.82 -4.18 -10.08
N LEU A 188 13.40 -4.25 -8.81
CA LEU A 188 14.31 -4.58 -7.69
C LEU A 188 14.39 -6.06 -7.39
N GLY A 189 13.36 -6.83 -7.75
CA GLY A 189 13.25 -8.25 -7.47
C GLY A 189 14.19 -9.13 -8.28
N GLU A 190 14.61 -8.68 -9.47
CA GLU A 190 15.55 -9.38 -10.38
C GLU A 190 15.23 -10.87 -10.56
N GLY A 191 13.97 -11.26 -10.52
CA GLY A 191 13.53 -12.65 -10.61
C GLY A 191 13.74 -13.50 -9.34
N GLN A 192 14.36 -12.95 -8.28
CA GLN A 192 14.55 -13.66 -7.00
C GLN A 192 13.27 -13.72 -6.18
N VAL A 193 12.41 -12.72 -6.32
CA VAL A 193 11.10 -12.64 -5.66
C VAL A 193 10.05 -12.22 -6.68
N ASN A 194 8.87 -12.80 -6.57
CA ASN A 194 7.76 -12.51 -7.46
C ASN A 194 6.53 -12.12 -6.62
N SER A 195 5.91 -10.98 -6.96
CA SER A 195 4.56 -10.65 -6.50
C SER A 195 3.52 -11.27 -7.43
N ILE A 196 2.25 -11.22 -7.03
CA ILE A 196 1.15 -11.66 -7.90
C ILE A 196 1.18 -10.90 -9.23
N GLU A 197 1.42 -9.60 -9.22
CA GLU A 197 1.45 -8.78 -10.44
C GLU A 197 2.62 -9.14 -11.37
N THR A 198 3.81 -9.40 -10.81
CA THR A 198 4.93 -9.89 -11.62
C THR A 198 4.68 -11.29 -12.15
N ALA A 199 3.99 -12.16 -11.38
CA ALA A 199 3.59 -13.48 -11.83
C ALA A 199 2.55 -13.41 -12.97
N ILE A 200 1.57 -12.49 -12.89
CA ILE A 200 0.62 -12.20 -13.97
C ILE A 200 1.38 -11.75 -15.24
N TYR A 201 2.30 -10.80 -15.07
CA TYR A 201 3.11 -10.29 -16.17
C TYR A 201 3.88 -11.42 -16.87
N PHE A 202 4.57 -12.30 -16.14
CA PHE A 202 5.31 -13.41 -16.71
C PHE A 202 4.39 -14.48 -17.32
N ALA A 203 3.21 -14.74 -16.73
CA ALA A 203 2.23 -15.64 -17.31
C ALA A 203 1.75 -15.14 -18.69
N LEU A 204 1.49 -13.83 -18.81
CA LEU A 204 1.02 -13.22 -20.06
C LEU A 204 2.11 -13.08 -21.12
N THR A 205 3.33 -12.67 -20.74
CA THR A 205 4.37 -12.26 -21.71
C THR A 205 5.32 -13.38 -22.09
N GLN A 206 5.62 -14.29 -21.17
CA GLN A 206 6.59 -15.35 -21.37
C GLN A 206 5.94 -16.71 -21.62
N ARG A 207 4.82 -17.00 -20.93
CA ARG A 207 4.14 -18.31 -21.01
C ARG A 207 2.92 -18.29 -21.93
N LEU A 208 2.38 -17.10 -22.26
CA LEU A 208 1.13 -16.90 -23.01
C LEU A 208 -0.05 -17.65 -22.38
N ASP A 209 -0.03 -17.81 -21.05
CA ASP A 209 -1.01 -18.54 -20.25
C ASP A 209 -2.04 -17.55 -19.67
N LEU A 210 -3.06 -17.27 -20.50
CA LEU A 210 -4.14 -16.35 -20.12
C LEU A 210 -4.95 -16.87 -18.93
N GLN A 211 -5.11 -18.20 -18.81
CA GLN A 211 -5.89 -18.81 -17.75
C GLN A 211 -5.24 -18.60 -16.37
N THR A 212 -3.95 -18.88 -16.26
CA THR A 212 -3.19 -18.64 -15.03
C THR A 212 -3.14 -17.15 -14.69
N ALA A 213 -2.93 -16.29 -15.69
CA ALA A 213 -2.94 -14.84 -15.47
C ALA A 213 -4.29 -14.34 -14.93
N ALA A 214 -5.41 -14.83 -15.46
CA ALA A 214 -6.75 -14.49 -15.02
C ALA A 214 -7.02 -15.00 -13.58
N ALA A 215 -6.60 -16.22 -13.25
CA ALA A 215 -6.73 -16.77 -11.90
C ALA A 215 -5.96 -15.96 -10.86
N LEU A 216 -4.71 -15.55 -11.18
CA LEU A 216 -3.90 -14.69 -10.33
C LEU A 216 -4.49 -13.28 -10.19
N ALA A 217 -5.03 -12.70 -11.28
CA ALA A 217 -5.71 -11.40 -11.25
C ALA A 217 -6.96 -11.42 -10.36
N LEU A 218 -7.72 -12.53 -10.37
CA LEU A 218 -8.84 -12.72 -9.46
C LEU A 218 -8.36 -12.80 -8.00
N ALA A 219 -7.30 -13.56 -7.72
CA ALA A 219 -6.72 -13.64 -6.40
C ALA A 219 -6.23 -12.26 -5.90
N GLN A 220 -5.55 -11.49 -6.74
CA GLN A 220 -5.12 -10.12 -6.44
C GLN A 220 -6.32 -9.22 -6.12
N THR A 221 -7.38 -9.31 -6.93
CA THR A 221 -8.61 -8.53 -6.72
C THR A 221 -9.25 -8.87 -5.36
N LEU A 222 -9.35 -10.16 -5.01
CA LEU A 222 -9.91 -10.59 -3.74
C LEU A 222 -9.08 -10.11 -2.54
N ILE A 223 -7.75 -10.18 -2.62
CA ILE A 223 -6.83 -9.67 -1.58
C ILE A 223 -7.03 -8.17 -1.41
N THR A 224 -7.12 -7.44 -2.52
CA THR A 224 -7.34 -5.98 -2.52
C THR A 224 -8.66 -5.60 -1.89
N VAL A 225 -9.76 -6.27 -2.29
CA VAL A 225 -11.11 -6.01 -1.74
C VAL A 225 -11.18 -6.39 -0.26
N ALA A 226 -10.52 -7.47 0.16
CA ALA A 226 -10.50 -7.88 1.57
C ALA A 226 -9.74 -6.89 2.48
N ALA A 227 -8.89 -6.03 1.93
CA ALA A 227 -8.15 -5.00 2.68
C ALA A 227 -8.99 -3.74 2.98
N PHE A 228 -10.17 -3.60 2.37
CA PHE A 228 -11.10 -2.46 2.52
C PHE A 228 -12.39 -2.84 3.18
#